data_07096c4d97b5bf9a95ad6b1694afe071
#
_entry.id   07096c4d97b5bf9a95ad6b1694afe071
#
_cell.length_a   1.000
_cell.length_b   1.000
_cell.length_c   1.000
_cell.angle_alpha   90.00
_cell.angle_beta   90.00
_cell.angle_gamma   90.00
#
_symmetry.space_group_name_H-M   'P 1'
#
loop_
_entity.id
_entity.type
_entity.pdbx_description
1 polymer ?
#
loop_
_entity_poly.entity_id
_entity_poly.type
_entity_poly.pdbx_seq_one_letter_code
_entity_poly.pdbx_strand_id
1 'polypeptide(L)'
;VQEAERLVTEHIRTVTNRYRGQITSYDVVNEAIDHDRNMPIETSLSRAMGSPEAVLDLAFHTAREQLPNGQLVYNDYMSWEPAHITGNKHVPDVLRLLEGFRKRGTPVDALGIQSHIEMFEIDPATGVGPYAEREWRAFLDEVVGMGYRLLITEFDVKDKALPGDIAARDAKIADFSRRYLDLMLDYDEHLDDILAWGMVDKFNW
;
A
#
# COMPACT_ATOMS: atom_id res chain seq x y z
N VAL A 1 -15.03 -23.25 7.94
CA VAL A 1 -14.10 -23.28 6.79
C VAL A 1 -14.87 -23.04 5.51
N GLN A 2 -15.68 -24.00 5.02
CA GLN A 2 -16.38 -23.95 3.73
C GLN A 2 -17.16 -22.66 3.46
N GLU A 3 -17.88 -22.12 4.45
CA GLU A 3 -18.63 -20.87 4.27
C GLU A 3 -17.73 -19.65 4.13
N ALA A 4 -16.64 -19.58 4.87
CA ALA A 4 -15.65 -18.51 4.75
C ALA A 4 -14.96 -18.53 3.37
N GLU A 5 -14.56 -19.72 2.92
CA GLU A 5 -13.97 -19.91 1.58
C GLU A 5 -14.96 -19.50 0.49
N ARG A 6 -16.23 -19.91 0.61
CA ARG A 6 -17.29 -19.56 -0.34
C ARG A 6 -17.45 -18.04 -0.44
N LEU A 7 -17.53 -17.35 0.70
CA LEU A 7 -17.73 -15.88 0.73
C LEU A 7 -16.58 -15.13 0.05
N VAL A 8 -15.34 -15.48 0.36
CA VAL A 8 -14.15 -14.86 -0.27
C VAL A 8 -14.15 -15.14 -1.78
N THR A 9 -14.34 -16.40 -2.17
CA THR A 9 -14.29 -16.83 -3.56
C THR A 9 -15.41 -16.20 -4.40
N GLU A 10 -16.65 -16.20 -3.91
CA GLU A 10 -17.79 -15.62 -4.62
C GLU A 10 -17.67 -14.10 -4.76
N HIS A 11 -17.18 -13.41 -3.72
CA HIS A 11 -16.97 -11.97 -3.81
C HIS A 11 -15.96 -11.62 -4.91
N ILE A 12 -14.77 -12.24 -4.91
CA ILE A 12 -13.73 -11.99 -5.91
C ILE A 12 -14.26 -12.32 -7.32
N ARG A 13 -14.90 -13.47 -7.51
CA ARG A 13 -15.49 -13.85 -8.80
C ARG A 13 -16.56 -12.87 -9.28
N THR A 14 -17.38 -12.37 -8.37
CA THR A 14 -18.43 -11.40 -8.70
C THR A 14 -17.83 -10.09 -9.19
N VAL A 15 -16.87 -9.55 -8.47
CA VAL A 15 -16.22 -8.28 -8.82
C VAL A 15 -15.43 -8.41 -10.13
N THR A 16 -14.57 -9.41 -10.25
CA THR A 16 -13.73 -9.59 -11.43
C THR A 16 -14.54 -9.89 -12.69
N ASN A 17 -15.65 -10.65 -12.58
CA ASN A 17 -16.55 -10.87 -13.70
C ASN A 17 -17.31 -9.61 -14.10
N ARG A 18 -17.72 -8.78 -13.13
CA ARG A 18 -18.42 -7.52 -13.41
C ARG A 18 -17.58 -6.56 -14.26
N TYR A 19 -16.29 -6.49 -13.99
CA TYR A 19 -15.37 -5.56 -14.65
C TYR A 19 -14.40 -6.24 -15.64
N ARG A 20 -14.73 -7.44 -16.06
CA ARG A 20 -13.91 -8.22 -17.00
C ARG A 20 -13.60 -7.43 -18.27
N GLY A 21 -12.30 -7.29 -18.58
CA GLY A 21 -11.81 -6.56 -19.75
C GLY A 21 -11.84 -5.02 -19.60
N GLN A 22 -12.29 -4.51 -18.46
CA GLN A 22 -12.29 -3.07 -18.15
C GLN A 22 -11.20 -2.71 -17.11
N ILE A 23 -11.02 -3.56 -16.10
CA ILE A 23 -10.01 -3.39 -15.06
C ILE A 23 -9.01 -4.54 -15.17
N THR A 24 -7.73 -4.20 -15.17
CA THR A 24 -6.62 -5.15 -15.35
C THR A 24 -5.69 -5.23 -14.15
N SER A 25 -5.82 -4.32 -13.19
CA SER A 25 -5.08 -4.29 -11.93
C SER A 25 -6.06 -4.17 -10.76
N TYR A 26 -5.87 -4.95 -9.71
CA TYR A 26 -6.77 -5.00 -8.55
C TYR A 26 -5.99 -5.04 -7.25
N ASP A 27 -6.37 -4.19 -6.30
CA ASP A 27 -6.02 -4.35 -4.90
C ASP A 27 -6.82 -5.54 -4.36
N VAL A 28 -6.20 -6.72 -4.43
CA VAL A 28 -6.85 -7.98 -4.01
C VAL A 28 -7.03 -8.01 -2.50
N VAL A 29 -6.06 -7.47 -1.80
CA VAL A 29 -6.06 -7.31 -0.35
C VAL A 29 -5.54 -5.93 0.01
N ASN A 30 -6.25 -5.25 0.91
CA ASN A 30 -5.89 -3.95 1.45
C ASN A 30 -5.67 -4.03 2.96
N GLU A 31 -4.55 -3.45 3.46
CA GLU A 31 -4.28 -3.20 4.88
C GLU A 31 -4.41 -4.47 5.76
N ALA A 32 -3.68 -5.52 5.40
CA ALA A 32 -3.78 -6.79 6.13
C ALA A 32 -2.98 -6.83 7.44
N ILE A 33 -2.19 -5.81 7.75
CA ILE A 33 -1.34 -5.77 8.94
C ILE A 33 -1.98 -4.96 10.05
N ASP A 34 -2.10 -5.54 11.24
CA ASP A 34 -2.48 -4.85 12.48
C ASP A 34 -1.24 -4.14 13.04
N HIS A 35 -1.19 -2.81 12.93
CA HIS A 35 -0.06 -2.00 13.37
C HIS A 35 0.18 -2.02 14.89
N ASP A 36 -0.83 -2.31 15.69
CA ASP A 36 -0.70 -2.41 17.15
C ASP A 36 -0.07 -3.74 17.57
N ARG A 37 -0.35 -4.80 16.81
CA ARG A 37 0.08 -6.17 17.11
C ARG A 37 1.23 -6.67 16.27
N ASN A 38 1.57 -5.95 15.20
CA ASN A 38 2.65 -6.31 14.27
C ASN A 38 2.48 -7.68 13.62
N MET A 39 1.27 -8.02 13.25
CA MET A 39 0.90 -9.30 12.66
C MET A 39 -0.32 -9.13 11.75
N PRO A 40 -0.59 -10.07 10.85
CA PRO A 40 -1.79 -10.03 10.04
C PRO A 40 -3.07 -9.97 10.87
N ILE A 41 -4.04 -9.17 10.42
CA ILE A 41 -5.31 -8.92 11.11
C ILE A 41 -6.12 -10.20 11.25
N GLU A 42 -6.52 -10.53 12.49
CA GLU A 42 -7.50 -11.57 12.73
C GLU A 42 -8.92 -11.08 12.45
N THR A 43 -9.60 -11.79 11.58
CA THR A 43 -11.00 -11.56 11.23
C THR A 43 -11.86 -12.79 11.53
N SER A 44 -13.17 -12.68 11.42
CA SER A 44 -14.06 -13.85 11.49
C SER A 44 -13.76 -14.88 10.37
N LEU A 45 -13.33 -14.42 9.19
CA LEU A 45 -12.92 -15.28 8.09
C LEU A 45 -11.64 -16.04 8.45
N SER A 46 -10.62 -15.34 8.95
CA SER A 46 -9.34 -15.98 9.30
C SER A 46 -9.49 -16.98 10.45
N ARG A 47 -10.28 -16.65 11.46
CA ARG A 47 -10.60 -17.63 12.53
C ARG A 47 -11.33 -18.86 12.02
N ALA A 48 -12.24 -18.70 11.06
CA ALA A 48 -12.92 -19.83 10.44
C ALA A 48 -12.02 -20.67 9.55
N MET A 49 -11.01 -20.06 8.90
CA MET A 49 -10.08 -20.73 7.99
C MET A 49 -8.79 -21.20 8.65
N GLY A 50 -8.58 -20.85 9.91
CA GLY A 50 -7.46 -21.29 10.74
C GLY A 50 -6.29 -20.31 10.83
N SER A 51 -6.14 -19.37 9.89
CA SER A 51 -5.16 -18.28 9.98
C SER A 51 -5.49 -17.11 9.02
N PRO A 52 -4.95 -15.92 9.28
CA PRO A 52 -5.01 -14.80 8.32
C PRO A 52 -4.40 -15.16 6.97
N GLU A 53 -3.24 -15.81 6.96
CA GLU A 53 -2.54 -16.19 5.74
C GLU A 53 -3.40 -17.09 4.83
N ALA A 54 -4.19 -17.98 5.41
CA ALA A 54 -5.10 -18.83 4.64
C ALA A 54 -6.14 -18.01 3.86
N VAL A 55 -6.65 -16.93 4.45
CA VAL A 55 -7.57 -16.00 3.76
C VAL A 55 -6.86 -15.24 2.66
N LEU A 56 -5.68 -14.70 2.95
CA LEU A 56 -4.89 -13.93 2.00
C LEU A 56 -4.50 -14.80 0.78
N ASP A 57 -3.97 -15.98 1.04
CA ASP A 57 -3.58 -16.91 -0.02
C ASP A 57 -4.77 -17.33 -0.88
N LEU A 58 -5.92 -17.64 -0.28
CA LEU A 58 -7.15 -17.95 -1.01
C LEU A 58 -7.60 -16.78 -1.89
N ALA A 59 -7.54 -15.54 -1.36
CA ALA A 59 -7.94 -14.36 -2.12
C ALA A 59 -7.08 -14.19 -3.38
N PHE A 60 -5.76 -14.23 -3.24
CA PHE A 60 -4.84 -14.08 -4.37
C PHE A 60 -4.93 -15.23 -5.37
N HIS A 61 -5.01 -16.48 -4.92
CA HIS A 61 -5.19 -17.63 -5.82
C HIS A 61 -6.51 -17.53 -6.59
N THR A 62 -7.62 -17.19 -5.91
CA THR A 62 -8.91 -17.00 -6.57
C THR A 62 -8.86 -15.85 -7.59
N ALA A 63 -8.21 -14.74 -7.23
CA ALA A 63 -8.04 -13.62 -8.17
C ALA A 63 -7.21 -14.03 -9.39
N ARG A 64 -6.13 -14.79 -9.22
CA ARG A 64 -5.31 -15.29 -10.34
C ARG A 64 -6.07 -16.23 -11.25
N GLU A 65 -6.93 -17.09 -10.71
CA GLU A 65 -7.82 -17.94 -11.53
C GLU A 65 -8.75 -17.11 -12.43
N GLN A 66 -9.27 -16.00 -11.91
CA GLN A 66 -10.17 -15.11 -12.65
C GLN A 66 -9.45 -14.18 -13.62
N LEU A 67 -8.23 -13.81 -13.31
CA LEU A 67 -7.40 -12.81 -13.99
C LEU A 67 -6.02 -13.40 -14.29
N PRO A 68 -5.90 -14.33 -15.24
CA PRO A 68 -4.62 -15.01 -15.52
C PRO A 68 -3.48 -14.03 -15.89
N ASN A 69 -3.83 -12.91 -16.54
CA ASN A 69 -2.89 -11.87 -16.98
C ASN A 69 -3.09 -10.54 -16.25
N GLY A 70 -3.95 -10.50 -15.23
CA GLY A 70 -4.18 -9.29 -14.45
C GLY A 70 -3.08 -9.06 -13.41
N GLN A 71 -2.86 -7.82 -13.06
CA GLN A 71 -1.98 -7.45 -11.97
C GLN A 71 -2.71 -7.58 -10.62
N LEU A 72 -2.13 -8.35 -9.71
CA LEU A 72 -2.67 -8.60 -8.38
C LEU A 72 -1.83 -7.88 -7.34
N VAL A 73 -2.44 -6.92 -6.66
CA VAL A 73 -1.77 -5.99 -5.77
C VAL A 73 -2.11 -6.29 -4.32
N TYR A 74 -1.12 -6.28 -3.46
CA TYR A 74 -1.28 -6.08 -2.03
C TYR A 74 -1.11 -4.59 -1.73
N ASN A 75 -2.14 -3.92 -1.24
CA ASN A 75 -2.12 -2.48 -0.97
C ASN A 75 -2.02 -2.21 0.53
N ASP A 76 -1.19 -1.22 0.94
CA ASP A 76 -1.07 -0.87 2.35
C ASP A 76 -0.58 0.58 2.53
N TYR A 77 -0.78 1.11 3.77
CA TYR A 77 -0.36 2.45 4.13
C TYR A 77 1.10 2.46 4.58
N MET A 78 1.94 3.05 3.79
CA MET A 78 3.31 3.38 4.12
C MET A 78 3.79 4.54 3.25
N SER A 79 4.75 5.26 3.72
CA SER A 79 5.38 6.37 3.02
C SER A 79 6.75 6.67 3.62
N TRP A 80 7.39 7.70 3.15
CA TRP A 80 8.76 8.07 3.52
C TRP A 80 8.90 8.82 4.85
N GLU A 81 7.83 9.03 5.59
CA GLU A 81 7.89 9.65 6.89
C GLU A 81 8.73 8.82 7.86
N PRO A 82 9.39 9.48 8.82
CA PRO A 82 10.15 8.76 9.84
C PRO A 82 9.30 7.71 10.55
N ALA A 83 9.86 6.56 10.74
CA ALA A 83 9.18 5.38 11.27
C ALA A 83 8.51 5.58 12.66
N HIS A 84 8.93 6.57 13.44
CA HIS A 84 8.29 6.91 14.72
C HIS A 84 6.91 7.57 14.56
N ILE A 85 6.56 8.05 13.35
CA ILE A 85 5.26 8.67 13.04
C ILE A 85 4.27 7.63 12.54
N THR A 86 4.71 6.72 11.67
CA THR A 86 3.88 5.67 11.08
C THR A 86 3.92 4.34 11.85
N GLY A 87 4.63 4.31 12.98
CA GLY A 87 4.90 3.09 13.72
C GLY A 87 6.07 2.28 13.14
N ASN A 88 7.14 2.17 13.93
CA ASN A 88 8.41 1.54 13.55
C ASN A 88 8.32 0.10 13.03
N LYS A 89 7.14 -0.50 13.09
CA LYS A 89 7.01 -1.95 12.86
C LYS A 89 6.19 -2.26 11.63
N HIS A 90 5.44 -1.30 11.09
CA HIS A 90 4.56 -1.54 9.95
C HIS A 90 5.36 -1.92 8.70
N VAL A 91 6.35 -1.12 8.32
CA VAL A 91 7.20 -1.42 7.16
C VAL A 91 7.91 -2.78 7.25
N PRO A 92 8.58 -3.13 8.38
CA PRO A 92 9.12 -4.48 8.56
C PRO A 92 8.08 -5.60 8.52
N ASP A 93 6.85 -5.33 8.97
CA ASP A 93 5.78 -6.33 8.95
C ASP A 93 5.24 -6.55 7.54
N VAL A 94 5.13 -5.47 6.74
CA VAL A 94 4.82 -5.58 5.31
C VAL A 94 5.89 -6.38 4.58
N LEU A 95 7.17 -6.10 4.80
CA LEU A 95 8.26 -6.89 4.20
C LEU A 95 8.14 -8.38 4.56
N ARG A 96 7.87 -8.69 5.82
CA ARG A 96 7.66 -10.06 6.30
C ARG A 96 6.46 -10.74 5.64
N LEU A 97 5.37 -9.99 5.43
CA LEU A 97 4.19 -10.49 4.71
C LEU A 97 4.53 -10.80 3.25
N LEU A 98 5.22 -9.88 2.57
CA LEU A 98 5.66 -10.05 1.18
C LEU A 98 6.59 -11.26 1.01
N GLU A 99 7.57 -11.42 1.91
CA GLU A 99 8.40 -12.64 1.96
C GLU A 99 7.54 -13.90 2.16
N GLY A 100 6.55 -13.83 3.05
CA GLY A 100 5.60 -14.90 3.30
C GLY A 100 4.86 -15.31 2.04
N PHE A 101 4.36 -14.36 1.25
CA PHE A 101 3.73 -14.64 -0.04
C PHE A 101 4.68 -15.36 -0.99
N ARG A 102 5.94 -14.90 -1.13
CA ARG A 102 6.94 -15.59 -1.98
C ARG A 102 7.20 -17.01 -1.50
N LYS A 103 7.37 -17.21 -0.20
CA LYS A 103 7.65 -18.55 0.39
C LYS A 103 6.49 -19.52 0.18
N ARG A 104 5.24 -19.06 0.18
CA ARG A 104 4.05 -19.88 -0.02
C ARG A 104 3.63 -20.01 -1.48
N GLY A 105 4.24 -19.24 -2.39
CA GLY A 105 3.87 -19.21 -3.80
C GLY A 105 2.54 -18.48 -4.06
N THR A 106 2.16 -17.57 -3.17
CA THR A 106 0.97 -16.73 -3.31
C THR A 106 1.18 -15.77 -4.48
N PRO A 107 0.27 -15.70 -5.47
CA PRO A 107 0.49 -14.97 -6.72
C PRO A 107 0.24 -13.46 -6.58
N VAL A 108 1.07 -12.79 -5.79
CA VAL A 108 1.08 -11.33 -5.67
C VAL A 108 2.10 -10.78 -6.67
N ASP A 109 1.69 -9.83 -7.50
CA ASP A 109 2.54 -9.21 -8.52
C ASP A 109 3.19 -7.92 -8.03
N ALA A 110 2.47 -7.13 -7.25
CA ALA A 110 2.89 -5.79 -6.87
C ALA A 110 2.54 -5.42 -5.43
N LEU A 111 3.31 -4.49 -4.88
CA LEU A 111 2.98 -3.74 -3.69
C LEU A 111 2.34 -2.41 -4.09
N GLY A 112 1.13 -2.17 -3.64
CA GLY A 112 0.48 -0.86 -3.65
C GLY A 112 0.91 -0.07 -2.42
N ILE A 113 1.39 1.12 -2.65
CA ILE A 113 1.80 2.07 -1.63
C ILE A 113 0.79 3.21 -1.64
N GLN A 114 0.00 3.36 -0.57
CA GLN A 114 -1.04 4.39 -0.53
C GLN A 114 -0.47 5.80 -0.70
N SER A 115 0.67 6.08 -0.08
CA SER A 115 1.38 7.35 -0.24
C SER A 115 0.58 8.57 0.24
N HIS A 116 -0.08 8.47 1.39
CA HIS A 116 -0.66 9.60 2.10
C HIS A 116 0.42 10.35 2.86
N ILE A 117 1.02 11.39 2.27
CA ILE A 117 2.15 12.12 2.83
C ILE A 117 1.71 13.41 3.53
N GLU A 118 2.35 13.79 4.65
CA GLU A 118 1.88 14.91 5.46
C GLU A 118 2.96 15.72 6.21
N MET A 119 4.22 15.30 6.20
CA MET A 119 5.25 15.93 7.01
C MET A 119 6.06 16.95 6.23
N PHE A 120 5.96 18.22 6.62
CA PHE A 120 6.55 19.35 5.89
C PHE A 120 7.80 19.98 6.54
N GLU A 121 8.05 19.75 7.83
CA GLU A 121 9.07 20.45 8.58
C GLU A 121 9.90 19.50 9.46
N ILE A 122 11.14 19.94 9.78
CA ILE A 122 11.98 19.22 10.72
C ILE A 122 11.37 19.32 12.12
N ASP A 123 11.24 18.23 12.82
CA ASP A 123 10.87 18.21 14.23
C ASP A 123 12.00 18.82 15.07
N PRO A 124 11.77 19.95 15.74
CA PRO A 124 12.81 20.63 16.52
C PRO A 124 13.26 19.85 17.76
N ALA A 125 12.46 18.90 18.25
CA ALA A 125 12.80 18.11 19.43
C ALA A 125 13.74 16.95 19.10
N THR A 126 13.58 16.34 17.93
CA THR A 126 14.36 15.17 17.50
C THR A 126 15.42 15.49 16.45
N GLY A 127 15.33 16.65 15.78
CA GLY A 127 16.17 17.00 14.66
C GLY A 127 15.95 16.14 13.42
N VAL A 128 14.88 15.33 13.39
CA VAL A 128 14.56 14.46 12.27
C VAL A 128 13.85 15.26 11.18
N GLY A 129 14.31 15.10 9.94
CA GLY A 129 13.73 15.76 8.78
C GLY A 129 12.31 15.28 8.44
N PRO A 130 11.65 15.95 7.50
CA PRO A 130 10.27 15.64 7.14
C PRO A 130 10.11 14.26 6.49
N TYR A 131 11.20 13.61 6.14
CA TYR A 131 11.19 12.29 5.51
C TYR A 131 12.47 11.51 5.77
N ALA A 132 12.38 10.19 5.81
CA ALA A 132 13.47 9.24 6.01
C ALA A 132 13.87 8.62 4.66
N GLU A 133 14.44 9.42 3.77
CA GLU A 133 14.72 9.01 2.38
C GLU A 133 15.57 7.74 2.27
N ARG A 134 16.63 7.64 3.08
CA ARG A 134 17.54 6.49 3.04
C ARG A 134 16.81 5.19 3.43
N GLU A 135 16.03 5.25 4.50
CA GLU A 135 15.26 4.12 5.01
C GLU A 135 14.14 3.74 4.03
N TRP A 136 13.54 4.74 3.41
CA TRP A 136 12.52 4.53 2.38
C TRP A 136 13.08 3.85 1.12
N ARG A 137 14.25 4.31 0.64
CA ARG A 137 14.94 3.65 -0.46
C ARG A 137 15.32 2.21 -0.13
N ALA A 138 15.83 1.95 1.07
CA ALA A 138 16.16 0.59 1.50
C ALA A 138 14.92 -0.32 1.49
N PHE A 139 13.77 0.18 1.94
CA PHE A 139 12.50 -0.55 1.85
C PHE A 139 12.11 -0.86 0.40
N LEU A 140 12.15 0.13 -0.49
CA LEU A 140 11.82 -0.07 -1.92
C LEU A 140 12.78 -1.07 -2.59
N ASP A 141 14.08 -0.98 -2.29
CA ASP A 141 15.09 -1.91 -2.79
C ASP A 141 14.80 -3.36 -2.35
N GLU A 142 14.37 -3.57 -1.10
CA GLU A 142 13.98 -4.90 -0.63
C GLU A 142 12.73 -5.42 -1.34
N VAL A 143 11.72 -4.58 -1.55
CA VAL A 143 10.49 -4.96 -2.26
C VAL A 143 10.79 -5.35 -3.71
N VAL A 144 11.54 -4.51 -4.41
CA VAL A 144 11.98 -4.77 -5.79
C VAL A 144 12.89 -5.99 -5.86
N GLY A 145 13.81 -6.13 -4.89
CA GLY A 145 14.71 -7.30 -4.77
C GLY A 145 13.96 -8.63 -4.59
N MET A 146 12.77 -8.61 -3.99
CA MET A 146 11.86 -9.76 -3.92
C MET A 146 11.11 -10.04 -5.24
N GLY A 147 11.25 -9.17 -6.25
CA GLY A 147 10.62 -9.29 -7.56
C GLY A 147 9.18 -8.77 -7.60
N TYR A 148 8.80 -7.87 -6.71
CA TYR A 148 7.50 -7.17 -6.78
C TYR A 148 7.61 -5.91 -7.65
N ARG A 149 6.50 -5.58 -8.32
CA ARG A 149 6.28 -4.28 -8.92
C ARG A 149 5.81 -3.30 -7.84
N LEU A 150 5.87 -2.01 -8.13
CA LEU A 150 5.42 -0.93 -7.26
C LEU A 150 4.26 -0.18 -7.91
N LEU A 151 3.29 0.24 -7.11
CA LEU A 151 2.26 1.21 -7.48
C LEU A 151 2.15 2.27 -6.38
N ILE A 152 1.93 3.51 -6.77
CA ILE A 152 1.36 4.52 -5.88
C ILE A 152 -0.15 4.50 -6.11
N THR A 153 -0.92 4.15 -5.08
CA THR A 153 -2.34 3.82 -5.24
C THR A 153 -3.29 4.90 -4.79
N GLU A 154 -2.86 5.77 -3.85
CA GLU A 154 -3.75 6.69 -3.16
C GLU A 154 -3.06 8.04 -2.86
N PHE A 155 -2.18 8.50 -3.76
CA PHE A 155 -1.37 9.68 -3.51
C PHE A 155 -2.19 10.91 -3.16
N ASP A 156 -1.95 11.43 -1.98
CA ASP A 156 -2.39 12.76 -1.55
C ASP A 156 -1.40 13.39 -0.56
N VAL A 157 -1.59 14.68 -0.31
CA VAL A 157 -0.75 15.44 0.62
C VAL A 157 -1.63 16.12 1.65
N LYS A 158 -1.55 15.66 2.90
CA LYS A 158 -2.33 16.22 4.01
C LYS A 158 -1.73 17.54 4.47
N ASP A 159 -2.46 18.61 4.30
CA ASP A 159 -1.99 19.98 4.51
C ASP A 159 -2.49 20.66 5.80
N LYS A 160 -3.22 19.96 6.65
CA LYS A 160 -3.86 20.52 7.87
C LYS A 160 -2.89 21.21 8.82
N ALA A 161 -1.62 20.79 8.83
CA ALA A 161 -0.58 21.39 9.65
C ALA A 161 0.02 22.70 9.06
N LEU A 162 -0.31 23.03 7.82
CA LEU A 162 0.24 24.20 7.15
C LEU A 162 -0.54 25.48 7.50
N PRO A 163 0.14 26.64 7.54
CA PRO A 163 -0.49 27.92 7.86
C PRO A 163 -1.48 28.35 6.75
N GLY A 164 -2.42 29.23 7.12
CA GLY A 164 -3.62 29.54 6.35
C GLY A 164 -3.49 30.34 5.04
N ASP A 165 -2.28 30.74 4.63
CA ASP A 165 -2.08 31.37 3.32
C ASP A 165 -2.09 30.30 2.22
N ILE A 166 -3.08 30.33 1.33
CA ILE A 166 -3.30 29.33 0.29
C ILE A 166 -2.09 29.23 -0.64
N ALA A 167 -1.55 30.35 -1.11
CA ALA A 167 -0.43 30.33 -2.06
C ALA A 167 0.86 29.74 -1.42
N ALA A 168 1.10 30.06 -0.15
CA ALA A 168 2.22 29.48 0.60
C ALA A 168 2.04 27.99 0.87
N ARG A 169 0.81 27.56 1.16
CA ARG A 169 0.47 26.13 1.30
C ARG A 169 0.67 25.38 0.00
N ASP A 170 0.08 25.86 -1.09
CA ASP A 170 0.20 25.23 -2.42
C ASP A 170 1.66 25.09 -2.85
N ALA A 171 2.48 26.12 -2.60
CA ALA A 171 3.91 26.06 -2.91
C ALA A 171 4.63 24.95 -2.10
N LYS A 172 4.31 24.80 -0.82
CA LYS A 172 4.88 23.72 0.03
C LYS A 172 4.39 22.35 -0.40
N ILE A 173 3.10 22.20 -0.66
CA ILE A 173 2.51 20.95 -1.18
C ILE A 173 3.19 20.55 -2.48
N ALA A 174 3.33 21.48 -3.42
CA ALA A 174 3.97 21.23 -4.70
C ALA A 174 5.44 20.82 -4.57
N ASP A 175 6.20 21.48 -3.69
CA ASP A 175 7.62 21.13 -3.44
C ASP A 175 7.74 19.74 -2.82
N PHE A 176 6.94 19.45 -1.81
CA PHE A 176 6.95 18.18 -1.09
C PHE A 176 6.51 17.02 -2.00
N SER A 177 5.44 17.21 -2.78
CA SER A 177 4.98 16.26 -3.79
C SER A 177 6.07 15.96 -4.82
N ARG A 178 6.73 17.00 -5.34
CA ARG A 178 7.81 16.82 -6.32
C ARG A 178 8.93 15.97 -5.75
N ARG A 179 9.41 16.27 -4.54
CA ARG A 179 10.50 15.52 -3.91
C ARG A 179 10.15 14.04 -3.71
N TYR A 180 8.92 13.77 -3.26
CA TYR A 180 8.46 12.40 -3.09
C TYR A 180 8.36 11.66 -4.42
N LEU A 181 7.72 12.28 -5.40
CA LEU A 181 7.54 11.67 -6.72
C LEU A 181 8.87 11.53 -7.48
N ASP A 182 9.79 12.49 -7.38
CA ASP A 182 11.14 12.38 -7.97
C ASP A 182 11.87 11.16 -7.42
N LEU A 183 11.79 10.93 -6.09
CA LEU A 183 12.37 9.73 -5.47
C LEU A 183 11.71 8.44 -5.98
N MET A 184 10.38 8.41 -6.06
CA MET A 184 9.66 7.24 -6.56
C MET A 184 9.96 6.96 -8.03
N LEU A 185 10.17 8.01 -8.83
CA LEU A 185 10.54 7.89 -10.25
C LEU A 185 11.97 7.39 -10.47
N ASP A 186 12.84 7.40 -9.46
CA ASP A 186 14.13 6.68 -9.54
C ASP A 186 13.92 5.15 -9.66
N TYR A 187 12.70 4.68 -9.40
CA TYR A 187 12.27 3.28 -9.53
C TYR A 187 11.34 3.06 -10.75
N ASP A 188 11.37 3.92 -11.76
CA ASP A 188 10.43 3.92 -12.91
C ASP A 188 10.38 2.56 -13.64
N GLU A 189 11.51 1.83 -13.74
CA GLU A 189 11.54 0.48 -14.30
C GLU A 189 10.67 -0.53 -13.53
N HIS A 190 10.32 -0.23 -12.28
CA HIS A 190 9.54 -1.08 -11.37
C HIS A 190 8.21 -0.47 -10.96
N LEU A 191 7.99 0.83 -11.22
CA LEU A 191 6.79 1.57 -10.85
C LEU A 191 5.80 1.56 -12.03
N ASP A 192 4.65 0.92 -11.84
CA ASP A 192 3.68 0.73 -12.92
C ASP A 192 2.68 1.88 -13.04
N ASP A 193 2.18 2.40 -11.91
CA ASP A 193 1.16 3.45 -11.89
C ASP A 193 1.35 4.43 -10.72
N ILE A 194 0.86 5.67 -10.92
CA ILE A 194 0.72 6.70 -9.90
C ILE A 194 -0.72 7.21 -9.93
N LEU A 195 -1.48 6.88 -8.89
CA LEU A 195 -2.90 7.22 -8.76
C LEU A 195 -3.08 8.25 -7.64
N ALA A 196 -3.80 9.33 -7.94
CA ALA A 196 -4.21 10.32 -6.95
C ALA A 196 -5.43 9.83 -6.17
N TRP A 197 -5.47 10.10 -4.87
CA TRP A 197 -6.62 9.80 -4.01
C TRP A 197 -7.60 10.96 -3.98
N GLY A 198 -8.88 10.63 -4.13
CA GLY A 198 -9.96 11.61 -4.12
C GLY A 198 -10.18 12.33 -5.45
N MET A 199 -11.45 12.69 -5.70
CA MET A 199 -11.85 13.37 -6.93
C MET A 199 -12.02 14.88 -6.76
N VAL A 200 -12.21 15.35 -5.54
CA VAL A 200 -12.40 16.77 -5.21
C VAL A 200 -11.91 17.04 -3.78
N ASP A 201 -11.25 18.17 -3.57
CA ASP A 201 -10.66 18.56 -2.28
C ASP A 201 -11.67 18.61 -1.14
N LYS A 202 -12.91 18.98 -1.41
CA LYS A 202 -13.97 19.06 -0.40
C LYS A 202 -14.22 17.75 0.35
N PHE A 203 -13.95 16.61 -0.26
CA PHE A 203 -14.21 15.28 0.27
C PHE A 203 -12.92 14.48 0.50
N ASN A 204 -11.79 15.12 0.32
CA ASN A 204 -10.49 14.60 0.69
C ASN A 204 -10.18 14.98 2.15
N TRP A 205 -9.23 14.30 2.80
CA TRP A 205 -8.89 14.58 4.19
C TRP A 205 -7.83 15.66 4.41
#